data_62dbb5d1310ef9f6e1816f11fb7349bd
#
_entry.id   62dbb5d1310ef9f6e1816f11fb7349bd
#
_cell.length_a   1.000
_cell.length_b   1.000
_cell.length_c   1.000
_cell.angle_alpha   90.00
_cell.angle_beta   90.00
_cell.angle_gamma   90.00
#
_symmetry.space_group_name_H-M   'P 1'
#
loop_
_entity.id
_entity.type
_entity.pdbx_description
1 polymer ?
#
loop_
_entity_poly.entity_id
_entity_poly.type
_entity_poly.pdbx_seq_one_letter_code
_entity_poly.pdbx_strand_id
1 'polypeptide(L)'
;MIPDDVVERVREEADIVAVVGEFVKLKRVGNSFRGPCPFHHGKNNNFSVSPAGGYKCFVCGESGDVFTFVEKHLGLDFVEAVKWVGGRAGVEVREVSRRVEDKDPREPYWEVNAAAADFFRAQLWDGAAGEHARQYLASRGLTKTDADRFGLGYAPREPAAMRDALRTLGFDDARQLAAGLVIAREDRPDVRARFRDRLMFPIYDTAGHVAGFGGRVLGDGEPKYLNSAESEVFSKRNLLYGLNWAKQSARKADRLIVVEGYFDVIRLMLAGIEEVVAPLGTALTEQQAGLMRKYTRNVFLLYDSDQAGLKATFRSGDVLLAAGALVRVITLPEGDDPDTFVAKAGAEGFERAAAASIDVFDRKIQILQRGGWFSDLRRKRDAVDKLLPTIRATGDRVLRDMYVARTSEVASVSREQLERELAVAQRERRTPSETGAPPVPEVPEEHIRQRERRTNRRALGMRAERELVRTLLHHRRYVEPAAERVGAETFADPAYRAIFQQLASHDPEVPIDELAAPLDADATFVLQELMEERGGMERVEETIEASINALLSRGIADRLTEIDRLLPLAANDEKDQLILEKRRLAAEMQALGRPRWKHFNSTRT
;
A
#
# COMPACT_ATOMS: atom_id res chain seq x y z
N MET A 1 10.07 7.74 31.70
CA MET A 1 9.33 8.13 30.48
C MET A 1 7.89 8.39 30.87
N ILE A 2 7.25 9.40 30.27
CA ILE A 2 5.82 9.66 30.49
C ILE A 2 5.07 8.97 29.32
N PRO A 3 4.00 8.18 29.59
CA PRO A 3 3.18 7.57 28.54
C PRO A 3 2.55 8.60 27.61
N ASP A 4 2.45 8.29 26.31
CA ASP A 4 1.96 9.23 25.28
C ASP A 4 0.52 9.69 25.55
N ASP A 5 -0.34 8.83 26.07
CA ASP A 5 -1.72 9.15 26.47
C ASP A 5 -1.77 10.17 27.61
N VAL A 6 -0.81 10.12 28.54
CA VAL A 6 -0.68 11.12 29.62
C VAL A 6 -0.20 12.45 29.05
N VAL A 7 0.75 12.42 28.11
CA VAL A 7 1.25 13.63 27.44
C VAL A 7 0.11 14.33 26.66
N GLU A 8 -0.68 13.56 25.90
CA GLU A 8 -1.83 14.11 25.16
C GLU A 8 -2.90 14.67 26.11
N ARG A 9 -3.21 13.97 27.20
CA ARG A 9 -4.14 14.47 28.20
C ARG A 9 -3.66 15.77 28.86
N VAL A 10 -2.38 15.88 29.20
CA VAL A 10 -1.80 17.14 29.69
C VAL A 10 -1.92 18.25 28.65
N ARG A 11 -1.72 17.94 27.37
CA ARG A 11 -1.84 18.90 26.26
C ARG A 11 -3.28 19.41 26.09
N GLU A 12 -4.27 18.51 26.21
CA GLU A 12 -5.68 18.84 26.05
C GLU A 12 -6.22 19.67 27.24
N GLU A 13 -5.78 19.36 28.47
CA GLU A 13 -6.24 20.04 29.68
C GLU A 13 -5.47 21.34 29.98
N ALA A 14 -4.33 21.56 29.31
CA ALA A 14 -3.49 22.73 29.56
C ALA A 14 -4.06 24.01 28.91
N ASP A 15 -4.33 25.02 29.70
CA ASP A 15 -4.60 26.37 29.20
C ASP A 15 -3.28 27.10 28.88
N ILE A 16 -2.87 27.07 27.62
CA ILE A 16 -1.65 27.74 27.15
C ILE A 16 -1.68 29.25 27.45
N VAL A 17 -2.86 29.89 27.44
CA VAL A 17 -2.98 31.33 27.71
C VAL A 17 -2.68 31.62 29.16
N ALA A 18 -3.16 30.77 30.08
CA ALA A 18 -2.85 30.86 31.49
C ALA A 18 -1.35 30.61 31.75
N VAL A 19 -0.79 29.54 31.18
CA VAL A 19 0.63 29.18 31.32
C VAL A 19 1.55 30.30 30.83
N VAL A 20 1.34 30.80 29.62
CA VAL A 20 2.13 31.90 29.06
C VAL A 20 1.90 33.20 29.80
N GLY A 21 0.68 33.41 30.29
CA GLY A 21 0.27 34.59 31.07
C GLY A 21 1.02 34.75 32.41
N GLU A 22 1.61 33.67 32.96
CA GLU A 22 2.48 33.75 34.13
C GLU A 22 3.76 34.55 33.84
N PHE A 23 4.24 34.54 32.58
CA PHE A 23 5.52 35.13 32.20
C PHE A 23 5.37 36.38 31.31
N VAL A 24 4.27 36.47 30.58
CA VAL A 24 4.04 37.52 29.57
C VAL A 24 2.69 38.21 29.81
N LYS A 25 2.71 39.55 29.92
CA LYS A 25 1.45 40.31 30.00
C LYS A 25 0.70 40.23 28.66
N LEU A 26 -0.30 39.36 28.63
CA LEU A 26 -1.12 39.13 27.46
C LEU A 26 -2.36 40.04 27.44
N LYS A 27 -2.72 40.59 26.28
CA LYS A 27 -3.96 41.33 26.05
C LYS A 27 -4.79 40.61 24.96
N ARG A 28 -6.06 40.46 25.19
CA ARG A 28 -6.97 39.82 24.23
C ARG A 28 -7.11 40.67 22.96
N VAL A 29 -6.93 40.06 21.80
CA VAL A 29 -7.09 40.68 20.48
C VAL A 29 -7.87 39.71 19.60
N GLY A 30 -9.18 39.90 19.47
CA GLY A 30 -10.08 38.98 18.78
C GLY A 30 -10.13 37.61 19.48
N ASN A 31 -9.83 36.55 18.72
CA ASN A 31 -9.82 35.16 19.22
C ASN A 31 -8.43 34.72 19.74
N SER A 32 -7.45 35.62 19.82
CA SER A 32 -6.11 35.32 20.32
C SER A 32 -5.68 36.32 21.40
N PHE A 33 -4.56 36.04 22.05
CA PHE A 33 -3.93 36.91 23.04
C PHE A 33 -2.58 37.37 22.51
N ARG A 34 -2.23 38.64 22.74
CA ARG A 34 -0.97 39.20 22.27
C ARG A 34 -0.18 39.88 23.38
N GLY A 35 1.14 39.81 23.29
CA GLY A 35 2.06 40.41 24.22
C GLY A 35 3.46 40.62 23.66
N PRO A 36 4.41 41.14 24.45
CA PRO A 36 5.81 41.20 24.10
C PRO A 36 6.40 39.78 24.02
N CYS A 37 7.28 39.54 23.07
CA CYS A 37 7.88 38.21 22.90
C CYS A 37 8.96 37.97 23.97
N PRO A 38 8.88 36.87 24.76
CA PRO A 38 9.86 36.58 25.79
C PRO A 38 11.18 36.04 25.25
N PHE A 39 11.21 35.53 24.00
CA PHE A 39 12.38 34.89 23.41
C PHE A 39 13.38 35.86 22.79
N HIS A 40 12.90 36.95 22.17
CA HIS A 40 13.78 38.01 21.64
C HIS A 40 13.65 39.35 22.37
N HIS A 41 12.96 39.36 23.50
CA HIS A 41 12.75 40.55 24.37
C HIS A 41 12.16 41.75 23.61
N GLY A 42 11.26 41.47 22.64
CA GLY A 42 10.61 42.53 21.87
C GLY A 42 9.64 43.35 22.70
N LYS A 43 9.63 44.69 22.48
CA LYS A 43 8.74 45.59 23.20
C LYS A 43 7.33 45.67 22.61
N ASN A 44 7.11 45.18 21.41
CA ASN A 44 5.84 45.25 20.70
C ASN A 44 5.03 43.94 20.88
N ASN A 45 3.70 44.04 20.79
CA ASN A 45 2.77 42.89 20.96
C ASN A 45 2.73 41.99 19.69
N ASN A 46 3.88 41.52 19.24
CA ASN A 46 4.04 40.64 18.06
C ASN A 46 4.05 39.14 18.41
N PHE A 47 3.97 38.81 19.70
CA PHE A 47 3.85 37.46 20.20
C PHE A 47 2.36 37.15 20.39
N SER A 48 1.86 36.18 19.66
CA SER A 48 0.45 35.76 19.66
C SER A 48 0.30 34.38 20.28
N VAL A 49 -0.67 34.22 21.16
CA VAL A 49 -1.04 32.96 21.81
C VAL A 49 -2.49 32.65 21.46
N SER A 50 -2.73 31.47 20.93
CA SER A 50 -4.05 30.97 20.59
C SER A 50 -4.60 30.08 21.71
N PRO A 51 -5.84 30.28 22.18
CA PRO A 51 -6.49 29.34 23.10
C PRO A 51 -6.60 27.91 22.53
N ALA A 52 -6.47 27.73 21.21
CA ALA A 52 -6.44 26.42 20.57
C ALA A 52 -5.11 25.66 20.71
N GLY A 53 -4.19 26.11 21.60
CA GLY A 53 -3.03 25.34 22.03
C GLY A 53 -1.67 25.73 21.42
N GLY A 54 -1.54 26.88 20.74
CA GLY A 54 -0.26 27.27 20.12
C GLY A 54 0.13 28.73 20.31
N TYR A 55 1.44 29.03 20.18
CA TYR A 55 1.95 30.41 20.14
C TYR A 55 2.81 30.65 18.89
N LYS A 56 2.91 31.92 18.49
CA LYS A 56 3.78 32.36 17.38
C LYS A 56 4.23 33.80 17.57
N CYS A 57 5.52 34.06 17.40
CA CYS A 57 6.07 35.39 17.27
C CYS A 57 6.25 35.77 15.81
N PHE A 58 5.65 36.87 15.37
CA PHE A 58 5.73 37.32 13.98
C PHE A 58 7.02 38.08 13.64
N VAL A 59 7.92 38.29 14.60
CA VAL A 59 9.22 38.97 14.39
C VAL A 59 10.36 37.97 14.35
N CYS A 60 10.53 37.12 15.38
CA CYS A 60 11.62 36.14 15.41
C CYS A 60 11.24 34.77 14.85
N GLY A 61 9.98 34.56 14.45
CA GLY A 61 9.51 33.28 13.90
C GLY A 61 9.27 32.18 14.93
N GLU A 62 9.58 32.41 16.20
CA GLU A 62 9.43 31.40 17.25
C GLU A 62 7.98 30.97 17.40
N SER A 63 7.73 29.66 17.43
CA SER A 63 6.39 29.08 17.51
C SER A 63 6.43 27.69 18.14
N GLY A 64 5.32 27.25 18.72
CA GLY A 64 5.18 25.92 19.32
C GLY A 64 3.89 25.77 20.10
N ASP A 65 3.81 24.69 20.85
CA ASP A 65 2.77 24.38 21.82
C ASP A 65 3.15 24.78 23.25
N VAL A 66 2.32 24.41 24.21
CA VAL A 66 2.55 24.74 25.63
C VAL A 66 3.85 24.12 26.16
N PHE A 67 4.20 22.90 25.73
CA PHE A 67 5.43 22.25 26.15
C PHE A 67 6.65 22.94 25.58
N THR A 68 6.66 23.19 24.27
CA THR A 68 7.74 23.92 23.59
C THR A 68 7.98 25.30 24.21
N PHE A 69 6.91 25.97 24.63
CA PHE A 69 7.05 27.27 25.34
C PHE A 69 7.81 27.09 26.64
N VAL A 70 7.40 26.12 27.46
CA VAL A 70 7.99 25.87 28.79
C VAL A 70 9.43 25.39 28.66
N GLU A 71 9.73 24.45 27.73
CA GLU A 71 11.09 23.98 27.45
C GLU A 71 12.04 25.17 27.17
N LYS A 72 11.64 26.01 26.22
CA LYS A 72 12.48 27.12 25.77
C LYS A 72 12.56 28.29 26.76
N HIS A 73 11.47 28.59 27.44
CA HIS A 73 11.41 29.72 28.36
C HIS A 73 12.06 29.44 29.72
N LEU A 74 11.88 28.22 30.24
CA LEU A 74 12.40 27.79 31.53
C LEU A 74 13.69 26.96 31.42
N GLY A 75 14.10 26.56 30.23
CA GLY A 75 15.28 25.71 30.00
C GLY A 75 15.10 24.28 30.52
N LEU A 76 13.87 23.79 30.57
CA LEU A 76 13.51 22.45 31.02
C LEU A 76 13.63 21.45 29.86
N ASP A 77 13.87 20.18 30.20
CA ASP A 77 13.70 19.11 29.20
C ASP A 77 12.21 18.78 28.99
N PHE A 78 11.91 17.97 27.96
CA PHE A 78 10.53 17.63 27.62
C PHE A 78 9.76 16.95 28.78
N VAL A 79 10.42 16.05 29.52
CA VAL A 79 9.79 15.32 30.63
C VAL A 79 9.48 16.28 31.79
N GLU A 80 10.39 17.19 32.07
CA GLU A 80 10.22 18.23 33.07
C GLU A 80 9.14 19.22 32.66
N ALA A 81 9.09 19.61 31.39
CA ALA A 81 8.07 20.49 30.84
C ALA A 81 6.67 19.88 30.94
N VAL A 82 6.51 18.58 30.57
CA VAL A 82 5.22 17.87 30.71
C VAL A 82 4.78 17.79 32.18
N LYS A 83 5.69 17.51 33.13
CA LYS A 83 5.38 17.52 34.58
C LYS A 83 4.97 18.89 35.06
N TRP A 84 5.69 19.91 34.64
CA TRP A 84 5.45 21.29 35.05
C TRP A 84 4.07 21.79 34.56
N VAL A 85 3.74 21.51 33.32
CA VAL A 85 2.43 21.84 32.70
C VAL A 85 1.32 20.99 33.33
N GLY A 86 1.55 19.68 33.50
CA GLY A 86 0.59 18.74 34.08
C GLY A 86 0.17 19.14 35.49
N GLY A 87 1.14 19.59 36.34
CA GLY A 87 0.86 20.10 37.66
C GLY A 87 -0.08 21.32 37.66
N ARG A 88 -0.05 22.15 36.60
CA ARG A 88 -0.94 23.31 36.43
C ARG A 88 -2.28 22.96 35.80
N ALA A 89 -2.29 21.98 34.95
CA ALA A 89 -3.50 21.46 34.34
C ALA A 89 -4.31 20.51 35.26
N GLY A 90 -3.78 20.23 36.48
CA GLY A 90 -4.41 19.29 37.42
C GLY A 90 -4.32 17.83 36.99
N VAL A 91 -3.42 17.51 36.05
CA VAL A 91 -3.16 16.15 35.56
C VAL A 91 -1.99 15.54 36.33
N GLU A 92 -2.22 14.44 37.01
CA GLU A 92 -1.14 13.71 37.70
C GLU A 92 -0.24 13.04 36.64
N VAL A 93 1.01 13.54 36.54
CA VAL A 93 2.03 13.00 35.65
C VAL A 93 2.92 12.05 36.45
N ARG A 94 2.66 10.76 36.30
CA ARG A 94 3.54 9.72 36.85
C ARG A 94 4.54 9.30 35.79
N GLU A 95 5.83 9.37 36.16
CA GLU A 95 6.84 8.67 35.39
C GLU A 95 6.67 7.18 35.62
N VAL A 96 6.41 6.46 34.52
CA VAL A 96 6.60 5.02 34.54
C VAL A 96 8.11 4.80 34.42
N SER A 97 8.75 4.39 35.49
CA SER A 97 10.10 3.87 35.43
C SER A 97 10.02 2.67 34.45
N ARG A 98 10.82 2.69 33.40
CA ARG A 98 10.96 1.57 32.48
C ARG A 98 11.43 0.37 33.32
N ARG A 99 10.48 -0.42 33.83
CA ARG A 99 10.81 -1.73 34.36
C ARG A 99 11.45 -2.50 33.21
N VAL A 100 12.50 -3.21 33.50
CA VAL A 100 13.26 -4.07 32.56
C VAL A 100 12.35 -5.11 31.87
N GLU A 101 11.06 -5.17 32.22
CA GLU A 101 10.06 -6.14 31.77
C GLU A 101 9.12 -5.63 30.64
N ASP A 102 9.14 -4.33 30.28
CA ASP A 102 8.34 -3.80 29.17
C ASP A 102 9.22 -3.49 27.94
N LYS A 103 10.00 -4.47 27.48
CA LYS A 103 10.59 -4.41 26.16
C LYS A 103 9.46 -4.47 25.12
N ASP A 104 9.50 -3.56 24.13
CA ASP A 104 8.57 -3.64 23.00
C ASP A 104 8.67 -5.04 22.40
N PRO A 105 7.58 -5.82 22.29
CA PRO A 105 7.64 -7.17 21.76
C PRO A 105 8.21 -7.22 20.33
N ARG A 106 8.27 -6.09 19.64
CA ARG A 106 8.88 -5.93 18.30
C ARG A 106 10.39 -5.73 18.33
N GLU A 107 10.98 -5.36 19.47
CA GLU A 107 12.42 -5.09 19.61
C GLU A 107 13.30 -6.23 19.05
N PRO A 108 13.01 -7.52 19.31
CA PRO A 108 13.79 -8.62 18.75
C PRO A 108 13.82 -8.68 17.22
N TYR A 109 12.75 -8.20 16.56
CA TYR A 109 12.68 -8.17 15.09
C TYR A 109 13.47 -7.00 14.51
N TRP A 110 13.46 -5.84 15.19
CA TRP A 110 14.30 -4.71 14.78
C TRP A 110 15.78 -5.01 14.96
N GLU A 111 16.17 -5.68 16.06
CA GLU A 111 17.55 -6.09 16.31
C GLU A 111 18.10 -7.00 15.20
N VAL A 112 17.35 -8.04 14.81
CA VAL A 112 17.81 -8.94 13.74
C VAL A 112 17.81 -8.27 12.38
N ASN A 113 16.87 -7.36 12.09
CA ASN A 113 16.86 -6.57 10.86
C ASN A 113 18.03 -5.58 10.82
N ALA A 114 18.40 -4.94 11.92
CA ALA A 114 19.56 -4.06 12.02
C ALA A 114 20.85 -4.84 11.75
N ALA A 115 21.02 -6.02 12.37
CA ALA A 115 22.16 -6.89 12.12
C ALA A 115 22.23 -7.36 10.65
N ALA A 116 21.08 -7.65 10.03
CA ALA A 116 21.02 -7.99 8.61
C ALA A 116 21.41 -6.80 7.71
N ALA A 117 20.99 -5.57 8.06
CA ALA A 117 21.38 -4.37 7.33
C ALA A 117 22.91 -4.15 7.39
N ASP A 118 23.52 -4.33 8.58
CA ASP A 118 24.97 -4.25 8.74
C ASP A 118 25.69 -5.33 7.93
N PHE A 119 25.18 -6.57 7.94
CA PHE A 119 25.70 -7.64 7.10
C PHE A 119 25.65 -7.28 5.62
N PHE A 120 24.52 -6.84 5.09
CA PHE A 120 24.38 -6.49 3.67
C PHE A 120 25.28 -5.31 3.29
N ARG A 121 25.46 -4.33 4.18
CA ARG A 121 26.38 -3.20 3.96
C ARG A 121 27.83 -3.66 3.90
N ALA A 122 28.27 -4.54 4.81
CA ALA A 122 29.59 -5.14 4.78
C ALA A 122 29.81 -5.96 3.49
N GLN A 123 28.83 -6.76 3.05
CA GLN A 123 28.91 -7.51 1.79
C GLN A 123 29.03 -6.61 0.56
N LEU A 124 28.43 -5.43 0.58
CA LEU A 124 28.56 -4.46 -0.51
C LEU A 124 29.99 -3.92 -0.62
N TRP A 125 30.65 -3.61 0.50
CA TRP A 125 31.92 -2.87 0.47
C TRP A 125 33.15 -3.73 0.70
N ASP A 126 33.10 -4.73 1.56
CA ASP A 126 34.29 -5.46 2.03
C ASP A 126 34.55 -6.76 1.26
N GLY A 127 33.55 -7.24 0.50
CA GLY A 127 33.63 -8.51 -0.20
C GLY A 127 33.83 -8.39 -1.72
N ALA A 128 34.55 -9.34 -2.31
CA ALA A 128 34.64 -9.50 -3.77
C ALA A 128 33.24 -9.75 -4.40
N ALA A 129 32.34 -10.40 -3.65
CA ALA A 129 30.98 -10.68 -4.08
C ALA A 129 30.15 -9.42 -4.36
N GLY A 130 30.47 -8.28 -3.73
CA GLY A 130 29.77 -7.01 -3.92
C GLY A 130 30.23 -6.20 -5.14
N GLU A 131 31.24 -6.66 -5.89
CA GLU A 131 31.85 -5.87 -6.99
C GLU A 131 30.83 -5.45 -8.04
N HIS A 132 30.01 -6.36 -8.54
CA HIS A 132 28.99 -6.02 -9.55
C HIS A 132 27.90 -5.11 -9.01
N ALA A 133 27.59 -5.18 -7.69
CA ALA A 133 26.67 -4.24 -7.05
C ALA A 133 27.26 -2.82 -6.97
N ARG A 134 28.57 -2.72 -6.66
CA ARG A 134 29.29 -1.43 -6.69
C ARG A 134 29.33 -0.84 -8.10
N GLN A 135 29.63 -1.66 -9.11
CA GLN A 135 29.59 -1.24 -10.52
C GLN A 135 28.20 -0.76 -10.93
N TYR A 136 27.16 -1.47 -10.50
CA TYR A 136 25.79 -1.05 -10.73
C TYR A 136 25.47 0.31 -10.07
N LEU A 137 25.86 0.53 -8.82
CA LEU A 137 25.71 1.82 -8.15
C LEU A 137 26.47 2.93 -8.87
N ALA A 138 27.72 2.66 -9.28
CA ALA A 138 28.54 3.60 -10.06
C ALA A 138 27.88 3.94 -11.42
N SER A 139 27.34 2.94 -12.13
CA SER A 139 26.60 3.18 -13.38
C SER A 139 25.34 4.02 -13.19
N ARG A 140 24.79 3.98 -12.00
CA ARG A 140 23.70 4.88 -11.57
C ARG A 140 24.21 6.21 -11.01
N GLY A 141 25.53 6.49 -11.01
CA GLY A 141 26.14 7.71 -10.49
C GLY A 141 26.00 7.88 -8.97
N LEU A 142 25.86 6.78 -8.22
CA LEU A 142 25.83 6.79 -6.76
C LEU A 142 27.21 6.51 -6.21
N THR A 143 27.67 7.38 -5.32
CA THR A 143 28.94 7.23 -4.60
C THR A 143 28.80 6.31 -3.38
N LYS A 144 29.94 5.93 -2.78
CA LYS A 144 29.92 5.20 -1.50
C LYS A 144 29.21 6.01 -0.41
N THR A 145 29.45 7.31 -0.33
CA THR A 145 28.83 8.19 0.66
C THR A 145 27.30 8.23 0.48
N ASP A 146 26.82 8.25 -0.77
CA ASP A 146 25.39 8.21 -1.06
C ASP A 146 24.78 6.87 -0.62
N ALA A 147 25.42 5.77 -0.98
CA ALA A 147 24.96 4.44 -0.57
C ALA A 147 24.94 4.26 0.95
N ASP A 148 25.96 4.74 1.64
CA ASP A 148 26.05 4.71 3.11
C ASP A 148 24.95 5.58 3.76
N ARG A 149 24.64 6.75 3.18
CA ARG A 149 23.55 7.64 3.64
C ARG A 149 22.19 6.94 3.68
N PHE A 150 21.90 6.11 2.68
CA PHE A 150 20.64 5.38 2.58
C PHE A 150 20.73 3.95 3.12
N GLY A 151 21.88 3.54 3.66
CA GLY A 151 22.10 2.22 4.22
C GLY A 151 22.07 1.09 3.18
N LEU A 152 22.41 1.37 1.91
CA LEU A 152 22.38 0.37 0.86
C LEU A 152 23.35 -0.77 1.13
N GLY A 153 22.97 -1.99 0.73
CA GLY A 153 23.75 -3.19 0.95
C GLY A 153 23.68 -4.16 -0.23
N TYR A 154 24.31 -5.30 -0.10
CA TYR A 154 24.25 -6.38 -1.08
C TYR A 154 23.96 -7.72 -0.41
N ALA A 155 22.96 -8.43 -0.91
CA ALA A 155 22.65 -9.80 -0.52
C ALA A 155 23.42 -10.75 -1.45
N PRO A 156 24.41 -11.53 -0.93
CA PRO A 156 25.23 -12.40 -1.75
C PRO A 156 24.41 -13.56 -2.35
N ARG A 157 24.99 -14.18 -3.39
CA ARG A 157 24.39 -15.37 -4.06
C ARG A 157 24.32 -16.57 -3.13
N GLU A 158 25.27 -16.68 -2.21
CA GLU A 158 25.40 -17.80 -1.28
C GLU A 158 24.19 -17.87 -0.33
N PRO A 159 23.37 -18.96 -0.42
CA PRO A 159 22.10 -19.01 0.30
C PRO A 159 22.21 -19.03 1.83
N ALA A 160 23.37 -19.44 2.36
CA ALA A 160 23.61 -19.59 3.79
C ALA A 160 24.33 -18.38 4.42
N ALA A 161 25.01 -17.56 3.62
CA ALA A 161 25.94 -16.53 4.12
C ALA A 161 25.30 -15.58 5.15
N MET A 162 24.14 -14.99 4.84
CA MET A 162 23.44 -14.11 5.78
C MET A 162 22.93 -14.88 7.01
N ARG A 163 22.28 -16.02 6.79
CA ARG A 163 21.71 -16.84 7.85
C ARG A 163 22.77 -17.24 8.88
N ASP A 164 23.91 -17.72 8.41
CA ASP A 164 24.97 -18.22 9.29
C ASP A 164 25.70 -17.06 9.99
N ALA A 165 25.85 -15.90 9.35
CA ALA A 165 26.35 -14.69 9.99
C ALA A 165 25.43 -14.24 11.12
N LEU A 166 24.11 -14.21 10.90
CA LEU A 166 23.15 -13.83 11.93
C LEU A 166 23.09 -14.86 13.07
N ARG A 167 23.23 -16.16 12.79
CA ARG A 167 23.36 -17.18 13.83
C ARG A 167 24.58 -16.98 14.72
N THR A 168 25.71 -16.59 14.14
CA THR A 168 26.93 -16.28 14.91
C THR A 168 26.71 -15.10 15.87
N LEU A 169 25.81 -14.18 15.54
CA LEU A 169 25.38 -13.07 16.39
C LEU A 169 24.27 -13.45 17.40
N GLY A 170 23.85 -14.73 17.43
CA GLY A 170 22.85 -15.23 18.37
C GLY A 170 21.40 -15.16 17.85
N PHE A 171 21.19 -14.83 16.58
CA PHE A 171 19.86 -14.82 15.98
C PHE A 171 19.56 -16.19 15.31
N ASP A 172 18.70 -16.98 15.92
CA ASP A 172 18.30 -18.29 15.40
C ASP A 172 17.41 -18.20 14.15
N ASP A 173 17.16 -19.33 13.51
CA ASP A 173 16.35 -19.41 12.29
C ASP A 173 14.89 -18.99 12.54
N ALA A 174 14.35 -19.26 13.72
CA ALA A 174 12.98 -18.89 14.06
C ALA A 174 12.80 -17.37 14.08
N ARG A 175 13.76 -16.65 14.67
CA ARG A 175 13.77 -15.19 14.70
C ARG A 175 14.00 -14.60 13.30
N GLN A 176 14.93 -15.17 12.52
CA GLN A 176 15.17 -14.75 11.14
C GLN A 176 13.94 -14.99 10.23
N LEU A 177 13.21 -16.10 10.44
CA LEU A 177 11.97 -16.40 9.73
C LEU A 177 10.84 -15.43 10.09
N ALA A 178 10.67 -15.16 11.37
CA ALA A 178 9.67 -14.22 11.86
C ALA A 178 9.93 -12.77 11.37
N ALA A 179 11.19 -12.37 11.19
CA ALA A 179 11.59 -11.10 10.59
C ALA A 179 11.52 -11.09 9.05
N GLY A 180 11.19 -12.22 8.41
CA GLY A 180 11.07 -12.32 6.95
C GLY A 180 12.40 -12.28 6.18
N LEU A 181 13.53 -12.54 6.85
CA LEU A 181 14.88 -12.58 6.25
C LEU A 181 15.16 -13.92 5.57
N VAL A 182 14.58 -14.99 6.09
CA VAL A 182 14.63 -16.33 5.52
C VAL A 182 13.23 -16.84 5.22
N ILE A 183 13.13 -17.88 4.40
CA ILE A 183 11.86 -18.56 4.07
C ILE A 183 12.00 -20.03 4.34
N ALA A 184 10.93 -20.64 4.86
CA ALA A 184 10.86 -22.09 5.04
C ALA A 184 10.88 -22.79 3.68
N ARG A 185 11.45 -23.99 3.63
CA ARG A 185 11.42 -24.87 2.46
C ARG A 185 10.34 -25.91 2.66
N GLU A 186 9.52 -26.13 1.62
CA GLU A 186 8.43 -27.12 1.70
C GLU A 186 8.94 -28.55 1.83
N ASP A 187 10.11 -28.85 1.25
CA ASP A 187 10.66 -30.21 1.14
C ASP A 187 11.72 -30.55 2.20
N ARG A 188 12.11 -29.63 3.05
CA ARG A 188 13.20 -29.79 4.02
C ARG A 188 12.95 -28.98 5.28
N PRO A 189 13.42 -29.45 6.45
CA PRO A 189 13.26 -28.71 7.71
C PRO A 189 14.20 -27.49 7.83
N ASP A 190 14.96 -27.15 6.79
CA ASP A 190 15.86 -26.01 6.75
C ASP A 190 15.20 -24.75 6.16
N VAL A 191 15.79 -23.60 6.43
CA VAL A 191 15.39 -22.32 5.87
C VAL A 191 16.43 -21.83 4.86
N ARG A 192 16.02 -20.99 3.91
CA ARG A 192 16.93 -20.34 2.96
C ARG A 192 16.80 -18.81 3.01
N ALA A 193 17.87 -18.10 2.72
CA ALA A 193 17.81 -16.64 2.58
C ALA A 193 16.77 -16.23 1.54
N ARG A 194 15.93 -15.25 1.91
CA ARG A 194 14.92 -14.67 1.04
C ARG A 194 15.56 -13.86 -0.09
N PHE A 195 16.58 -13.08 0.24
CA PHE A 195 17.27 -12.21 -0.70
C PHE A 195 18.58 -12.86 -1.13
N ARG A 196 18.83 -12.90 -2.44
CA ARG A 196 20.05 -13.47 -3.04
C ARG A 196 20.35 -12.71 -4.32
N ASP A 197 21.63 -12.35 -4.51
CA ASP A 197 22.13 -11.61 -5.66
C ASP A 197 21.32 -10.31 -5.91
N ARG A 198 21.12 -9.53 -4.83
CA ARG A 198 20.29 -8.32 -4.88
C ARG A 198 20.98 -7.14 -4.20
N LEU A 199 20.83 -5.98 -4.82
CA LEU A 199 21.08 -4.70 -4.15
C LEU A 199 19.96 -4.49 -3.12
N MET A 200 20.35 -4.21 -1.87
CA MET A 200 19.45 -4.15 -0.74
C MET A 200 19.16 -2.70 -0.32
N PHE A 201 17.90 -2.42 -0.08
CA PHE A 201 17.37 -1.14 0.37
C PHE A 201 16.71 -1.38 1.74
N PRO A 202 17.30 -0.92 2.84
CA PRO A 202 16.64 -1.01 4.14
C PRO A 202 15.40 -0.11 4.14
N ILE A 203 14.30 -0.63 4.67
CA ILE A 203 13.03 0.07 4.81
C ILE A 203 12.85 0.37 6.28
N TYR A 204 12.77 1.65 6.60
CA TYR A 204 12.68 2.12 7.97
C TYR A 204 11.22 2.43 8.36
N ASP A 205 10.90 2.18 9.61
CA ASP A 205 9.69 2.73 10.21
C ASP A 205 9.84 4.25 10.50
N THR A 206 8.81 4.88 10.98
CA THR A 206 8.85 6.33 11.30
C THR A 206 9.74 6.67 12.49
N ALA A 207 10.09 5.70 13.33
CA ALA A 207 11.02 5.87 14.44
C ALA A 207 12.49 5.72 14.00
N GLY A 208 12.75 5.11 12.83
CA GLY A 208 14.07 4.89 12.27
C GLY A 208 14.61 3.48 12.49
N HIS A 209 13.79 2.53 12.98
CA HIS A 209 14.17 1.12 13.04
C HIS A 209 14.09 0.48 11.66
N VAL A 210 14.98 -0.46 11.37
CA VAL A 210 14.90 -1.25 10.14
C VAL A 210 13.73 -2.23 10.25
N ALA A 211 12.63 -1.90 9.60
CA ALA A 211 11.42 -2.73 9.58
C ALA A 211 11.56 -3.92 8.63
N GLY A 212 12.28 -3.76 7.52
CA GLY A 212 12.49 -4.79 6.52
C GLY A 212 13.34 -4.28 5.36
N PHE A 213 13.24 -4.96 4.21
CA PHE A 213 14.10 -4.67 3.06
C PHE A 213 13.35 -4.75 1.74
N GLY A 214 13.77 -3.92 0.79
CA GLY A 214 13.60 -4.12 -0.63
C GLY A 214 14.88 -4.66 -1.26
N GLY A 215 14.79 -5.60 -2.18
CA GLY A 215 15.95 -6.16 -2.89
C GLY A 215 15.76 -6.08 -4.39
N ARG A 216 16.60 -5.31 -5.10
CA ARG A 216 16.64 -5.24 -6.57
C ARG A 216 17.60 -6.28 -7.12
N VAL A 217 17.16 -7.12 -8.04
CA VAL A 217 18.04 -8.06 -8.76
C VAL A 217 19.03 -7.30 -9.63
N LEU A 218 20.28 -7.79 -9.69
CA LEU A 218 21.37 -7.17 -10.45
C LEU A 218 21.63 -7.82 -11.82
N GLY A 219 20.88 -8.84 -12.19
CA GLY A 219 20.91 -9.52 -13.49
C GLY A 219 19.49 -9.75 -14.01
N ASP A 220 19.33 -10.77 -14.86
CA ASP A 220 18.07 -11.11 -15.53
C ASP A 220 17.07 -11.89 -14.65
N GLY A 221 17.27 -11.89 -13.32
CA GLY A 221 16.41 -12.60 -12.37
C GLY A 221 15.06 -11.91 -12.14
N GLU A 222 14.02 -12.72 -11.91
CA GLU A 222 12.69 -12.25 -11.54
C GLU A 222 12.38 -12.55 -10.05
N PRO A 223 11.56 -11.74 -9.38
CA PRO A 223 11.06 -10.41 -9.79
C PRO A 223 12.16 -9.35 -9.70
N LYS A 224 12.07 -8.29 -10.55
CA LYS A 224 13.00 -7.15 -10.55
C LYS A 224 13.19 -6.54 -9.14
N TYR A 225 12.10 -6.38 -8.39
CA TYR A 225 12.10 -5.98 -6.98
C TYR A 225 11.40 -7.02 -6.12
N LEU A 226 12.02 -7.39 -5.02
CA LEU A 226 11.49 -8.29 -4.01
C LEU A 226 11.52 -7.58 -2.66
N ASN A 227 10.40 -7.53 -1.95
CA ASN A 227 10.33 -6.96 -0.60
C ASN A 227 10.27 -8.05 0.46
N SER A 228 10.57 -7.68 1.73
CA SER A 228 10.36 -8.55 2.89
C SER A 228 8.95 -9.12 2.90
N ALA A 229 8.78 -10.29 3.52
CA ALA A 229 7.47 -10.82 3.84
C ALA A 229 6.79 -9.95 4.92
N GLU A 230 5.46 -9.99 4.99
CA GLU A 230 4.73 -9.38 6.10
C GLU A 230 5.23 -9.98 7.43
N SER A 231 5.44 -9.13 8.43
CA SER A 231 5.89 -9.50 9.77
C SER A 231 5.32 -8.54 10.82
N GLU A 232 5.62 -8.77 12.10
CA GLU A 232 5.20 -7.87 13.19
C GLU A 232 5.73 -6.42 13.03
N VAL A 233 6.85 -6.24 12.31
CA VAL A 233 7.48 -4.94 12.10
C VAL A 233 7.43 -4.46 10.66
N PHE A 234 7.03 -5.31 9.71
CA PHE A 234 6.98 -4.98 8.28
C PHE A 234 5.62 -5.22 7.68
N SER A 235 4.98 -4.15 7.23
CA SER A 235 3.77 -4.24 6.42
C SER A 235 3.86 -3.31 5.22
N LYS A 236 3.80 -3.89 4.02
CA LYS A 236 3.80 -3.12 2.75
C LYS A 236 2.66 -2.12 2.67
N ARG A 237 1.56 -2.40 3.35
CA ARG A 237 0.36 -1.55 3.34
C ARG A 237 0.48 -0.34 4.26
N ASN A 238 1.36 -0.39 5.26
CA ASN A 238 1.48 0.61 6.31
C ASN A 238 2.77 1.43 6.24
N LEU A 239 3.78 0.95 5.51
CA LEU A 239 5.08 1.60 5.41
C LEU A 239 5.23 2.33 4.06
N LEU A 240 6.03 3.39 4.07
CA LEU A 240 6.47 4.13 2.90
C LEU A 240 8.00 4.23 2.92
N TYR A 241 8.64 3.89 1.81
CA TYR A 241 10.08 4.10 1.67
C TYR A 241 10.41 5.60 1.69
N GLY A 242 11.40 5.98 2.45
CA GLY A 242 11.85 7.37 2.54
C GLY A 242 11.17 8.21 3.62
N LEU A 243 10.04 7.77 4.20
CA LEU A 243 9.27 8.59 5.14
C LEU A 243 10.03 8.94 6.43
N ASN A 244 10.89 8.04 6.92
CA ASN A 244 11.76 8.30 8.07
C ASN A 244 12.66 9.52 7.86
N TRP A 245 13.14 9.75 6.65
CA TRP A 245 13.93 10.94 6.27
C TRP A 245 13.04 12.13 5.90
N ALA A 246 11.97 11.90 5.14
CA ALA A 246 11.11 12.93 4.58
C ALA A 246 10.23 13.66 5.59
N LYS A 247 9.90 13.06 6.74
CA LYS A 247 8.85 13.52 7.68
C LYS A 247 9.03 14.95 8.17
N GLN A 248 10.27 15.39 8.43
CA GLN A 248 10.53 16.75 8.90
C GLN A 248 10.48 17.77 7.77
N SER A 249 11.10 17.44 6.63
CA SER A 249 11.10 18.27 5.43
C SER A 249 9.68 18.41 4.88
N ALA A 250 8.87 17.34 4.90
CA ALA A 250 7.47 17.39 4.50
C ALA A 250 6.62 18.36 5.35
N ARG A 251 6.82 18.38 6.67
CA ARG A 251 6.14 19.35 7.54
C ARG A 251 6.60 20.78 7.28
N LYS A 252 7.91 20.97 7.07
CA LYS A 252 8.50 22.30 6.84
C LYS A 252 8.09 22.88 5.49
N ALA A 253 8.09 22.07 4.43
CA ALA A 253 7.71 22.45 3.08
C ALA A 253 6.18 22.45 2.89
N ASP A 254 5.42 21.92 3.84
CA ASP A 254 3.98 21.64 3.75
C ASP A 254 3.61 20.93 2.44
N ARG A 255 4.44 19.97 2.04
CA ARG A 255 4.19 19.12 0.86
C ARG A 255 4.86 17.75 1.03
N LEU A 256 4.35 16.75 0.33
CA LEU A 256 4.95 15.43 0.23
C LEU A 256 4.88 14.96 -1.21
N ILE A 257 5.98 14.47 -1.74
CA ILE A 257 6.09 13.99 -3.12
C ILE A 257 6.08 12.46 -3.09
N VAL A 258 5.22 11.86 -3.91
CA VAL A 258 5.10 10.41 -4.03
C VAL A 258 5.63 10.00 -5.40
N VAL A 259 6.62 9.11 -5.42
CA VAL A 259 7.24 8.52 -6.61
C VAL A 259 7.01 7.01 -6.64
N GLU A 260 7.41 6.32 -7.72
CA GLU A 260 7.13 4.89 -7.89
C GLU A 260 8.16 4.00 -7.19
N GLY A 261 9.45 4.38 -7.17
CA GLY A 261 10.53 3.49 -6.81
C GLY A 261 11.53 4.03 -5.79
N TYR A 262 12.35 3.10 -5.28
CA TYR A 262 13.40 3.42 -4.29
C TYR A 262 14.48 4.34 -4.86
N PHE A 263 14.88 4.12 -6.11
CA PHE A 263 15.88 4.96 -6.76
C PHE A 263 15.38 6.39 -6.98
N ASP A 264 14.10 6.58 -7.31
CA ASP A 264 13.53 7.91 -7.49
C ASP A 264 13.59 8.71 -6.19
N VAL A 265 13.25 8.06 -5.05
CA VAL A 265 13.40 8.66 -3.71
C VAL A 265 14.85 9.07 -3.46
N ILE A 266 15.80 8.15 -3.66
CA ILE A 266 17.22 8.41 -3.41
C ILE A 266 17.73 9.57 -4.27
N ARG A 267 17.37 9.58 -5.55
CA ARG A 267 17.82 10.60 -6.51
C ARG A 267 17.30 11.99 -6.18
N LEU A 268 16.02 12.09 -5.89
CA LEU A 268 15.42 13.36 -5.50
C LEU A 268 16.02 13.88 -4.19
N MET A 269 16.23 12.99 -3.20
CA MET A 269 16.85 13.37 -1.94
C MET A 269 18.32 13.80 -2.09
N LEU A 270 19.07 13.18 -3.00
CA LEU A 270 20.45 13.60 -3.32
C LEU A 270 20.50 14.94 -4.03
N ALA A 271 19.45 15.28 -4.77
CA ALA A 271 19.31 16.59 -5.41
C ALA A 271 18.80 17.68 -4.43
N GLY A 272 18.55 17.35 -3.17
CA GLY A 272 18.08 18.31 -2.15
C GLY A 272 16.56 18.39 -2.00
N ILE A 273 15.80 17.53 -2.69
CA ILE A 273 14.34 17.42 -2.55
C ILE A 273 14.09 16.31 -1.52
N GLU A 274 13.95 16.67 -0.25
CA GLU A 274 13.96 15.70 0.85
C GLU A 274 12.57 15.15 1.21
N GLU A 275 11.49 15.83 0.87
CA GLU A 275 10.10 15.45 1.17
C GLU A 275 9.52 14.44 0.18
N VAL A 276 10.26 13.35 -0.08
CA VAL A 276 9.92 12.33 -1.08
C VAL A 276 9.73 10.96 -0.45
N VAL A 277 8.71 10.24 -0.90
CA VAL A 277 8.39 8.88 -0.46
C VAL A 277 7.96 8.00 -1.62
N ALA A 278 8.06 6.67 -1.44
CA ALA A 278 7.52 5.71 -2.39
C ALA A 278 6.74 4.59 -1.69
N PRO A 279 5.66 4.06 -2.30
CA PRO A 279 5.04 2.81 -1.90
C PRO A 279 6.01 1.62 -2.10
N LEU A 280 5.71 0.49 -1.47
CA LEU A 280 6.60 -0.68 -1.45
C LEU A 280 6.23 -1.69 -2.56
N GLY A 281 6.28 -1.30 -3.83
CA GLY A 281 6.01 -2.18 -4.98
C GLY A 281 4.55 -2.63 -5.08
N THR A 282 3.62 -1.86 -4.51
CA THR A 282 2.17 -2.04 -4.58
C THR A 282 1.51 -0.70 -4.85
N ALA A 283 0.25 -0.71 -5.31
CA ALA A 283 -0.54 0.51 -5.37
C ALA A 283 -0.63 1.15 -3.98
N LEU A 284 -0.69 2.48 -3.94
CA LEU A 284 -0.86 3.26 -2.72
C LEU A 284 -2.12 2.81 -1.95
N THR A 285 -1.99 2.66 -0.64
CA THR A 285 -3.07 2.18 0.23
C THR A 285 -3.72 3.32 1.03
N GLU A 286 -4.92 3.08 1.55
CA GLU A 286 -5.61 4.01 2.46
C GLU A 286 -4.80 4.27 3.73
N GLN A 287 -4.13 3.24 4.27
CA GLN A 287 -3.27 3.33 5.45
C GLN A 287 -2.05 4.25 5.19
N GLN A 288 -1.41 4.11 4.02
CA GLN A 288 -0.31 4.97 3.60
C GLN A 288 -0.79 6.41 3.38
N ALA A 289 -1.96 6.60 2.76
CA ALA A 289 -2.56 7.93 2.60
C ALA A 289 -2.87 8.58 3.97
N GLY A 290 -3.44 7.82 4.90
CA GLY A 290 -3.67 8.27 6.29
C GLY A 290 -2.36 8.60 7.02
N LEU A 291 -1.29 7.84 6.78
CA LEU A 291 0.03 8.11 7.34
C LEU A 291 0.61 9.42 6.78
N MET A 292 0.56 9.66 5.48
CA MET A 292 1.03 10.90 4.86
C MET A 292 0.29 12.13 5.38
N ARG A 293 -1.02 12.00 5.62
CA ARG A 293 -1.88 13.07 6.16
C ARG A 293 -1.47 13.58 7.54
N LYS A 294 -0.71 12.79 8.33
CA LYS A 294 -0.15 13.24 9.61
C LYS A 294 0.95 14.31 9.44
N TYR A 295 1.50 14.45 8.24
CA TYR A 295 2.60 15.37 7.96
C TYR A 295 2.17 16.57 7.14
N THR A 296 1.33 16.38 6.11
CA THR A 296 0.79 17.45 5.26
C THR A 296 -0.51 17.03 4.59
N ARG A 297 -1.30 18.02 4.11
CA ARG A 297 -2.43 17.79 3.20
C ARG A 297 -2.01 17.85 1.73
N ASN A 298 -0.91 18.49 1.41
CA ASN A 298 -0.47 18.75 0.05
C ASN A 298 0.40 17.61 -0.46
N VAL A 299 -0.16 16.76 -1.31
CA VAL A 299 0.53 15.59 -1.88
C VAL A 299 0.71 15.77 -3.38
N PHE A 300 1.94 15.59 -3.83
CA PHE A 300 2.33 15.70 -5.23
C PHE A 300 2.65 14.30 -5.76
N LEU A 301 1.98 13.88 -6.82
CA LEU A 301 2.26 12.63 -7.51
C LEU A 301 3.25 12.91 -8.64
N LEU A 302 4.34 12.16 -8.66
CA LEU A 302 5.38 12.20 -9.69
C LEU A 302 5.65 10.77 -10.15
N TYR A 303 4.82 10.28 -11.05
CA TYR A 303 4.90 8.94 -11.63
C TYR A 303 5.32 9.04 -13.09
N ASP A 304 5.74 7.92 -13.66
CA ASP A 304 6.13 7.83 -15.06
C ASP A 304 5.01 8.34 -15.98
N SER A 305 5.38 8.98 -17.09
CA SER A 305 4.41 9.56 -18.03
C SER A 305 3.79 8.55 -19.00
N ASP A 306 4.14 7.27 -18.88
CA ASP A 306 3.56 6.18 -19.68
C ASP A 306 2.11 5.86 -19.25
N GLN A 307 1.44 4.97 -20.00
CA GLN A 307 0.05 4.61 -19.70
C GLN A 307 -0.13 3.91 -18.33
N ALA A 308 0.89 3.14 -17.89
CA ALA A 308 0.84 2.44 -16.62
C ALA A 308 0.98 3.43 -15.46
N GLY A 309 1.95 4.35 -15.51
CA GLY A 309 2.14 5.43 -14.56
C GLY A 309 0.94 6.37 -14.47
N LEU A 310 0.29 6.69 -15.60
CA LEU A 310 -0.96 7.47 -15.58
C LEU A 310 -2.11 6.75 -14.86
N LYS A 311 -2.27 5.44 -15.08
CA LYS A 311 -3.27 4.65 -14.35
C LYS A 311 -2.94 4.61 -12.84
N ALA A 312 -1.67 4.45 -12.50
CA ALA A 312 -1.19 4.48 -11.13
C ALA A 312 -1.42 5.86 -10.48
N THR A 313 -1.14 6.96 -11.20
CA THR A 313 -1.38 8.35 -10.77
C THR A 313 -2.84 8.55 -10.36
N PHE A 314 -3.80 8.16 -11.21
CA PHE A 314 -5.22 8.39 -10.90
C PHE A 314 -5.72 7.48 -9.78
N ARG A 315 -5.27 6.21 -9.72
CA ARG A 315 -5.60 5.31 -8.61
C ARG A 315 -5.07 5.84 -7.27
N SER A 316 -3.82 6.28 -7.24
CA SER A 316 -3.20 6.87 -6.05
C SER A 316 -3.87 8.19 -5.68
N GLY A 317 -4.24 9.01 -6.68
CA GLY A 317 -4.98 10.25 -6.50
C GLY A 317 -6.33 10.02 -5.82
N ASP A 318 -7.11 9.03 -6.28
CA ASP A 318 -8.41 8.71 -5.70
C ASP A 318 -8.28 8.27 -4.23
N VAL A 319 -7.26 7.46 -3.88
CA VAL A 319 -6.98 7.03 -2.49
C VAL A 319 -6.60 8.22 -1.60
N LEU A 320 -5.76 9.12 -2.10
CA LEU A 320 -5.33 10.32 -1.37
C LEU A 320 -6.47 11.31 -1.17
N LEU A 321 -7.31 11.53 -2.19
CA LEU A 321 -8.51 12.38 -2.10
C LEU A 321 -9.51 11.82 -1.09
N ALA A 322 -9.66 10.50 -1.01
CA ALA A 322 -10.50 9.85 0.00
C ALA A 322 -9.99 10.09 1.42
N ALA A 323 -8.68 10.11 1.61
CA ALA A 323 -8.04 10.47 2.88
C ALA A 323 -8.06 11.99 3.17
N GLY A 324 -8.64 12.82 2.29
CA GLY A 324 -8.77 14.26 2.44
C GLY A 324 -7.47 15.03 2.13
N ALA A 325 -6.57 14.48 1.32
CA ALA A 325 -5.42 15.19 0.79
C ALA A 325 -5.81 16.13 -0.37
N LEU A 326 -4.98 17.13 -0.62
CA LEU A 326 -5.00 17.98 -1.82
C LEU A 326 -3.93 17.43 -2.76
N VAL A 327 -4.36 16.88 -3.90
CA VAL A 327 -3.48 16.10 -4.77
C VAL A 327 -3.16 16.85 -6.04
N ARG A 328 -1.88 17.03 -6.30
CA ARG A 328 -1.36 17.64 -7.54
C ARG A 328 -0.51 16.63 -8.30
N VAL A 329 -0.43 16.79 -9.61
CA VAL A 329 0.39 15.94 -10.48
C VAL A 329 1.51 16.77 -11.09
N ILE A 330 2.73 16.38 -10.82
CA ILE A 330 3.92 16.90 -11.50
C ILE A 330 4.04 16.13 -12.82
N THR A 331 4.14 16.86 -13.93
CA THR A 331 4.34 16.26 -15.25
C THR A 331 5.74 16.62 -15.72
N LEU A 332 6.53 15.61 -16.03
CA LEU A 332 7.86 15.76 -16.61
C LEU A 332 7.78 15.82 -18.15
N PRO A 333 8.81 16.33 -18.83
CA PRO A 333 8.95 16.23 -20.28
C PRO A 333 8.85 14.77 -20.74
N GLU A 334 8.37 14.57 -21.96
CA GLU A 334 8.24 13.24 -22.56
C GLU A 334 9.60 12.55 -22.64
N GLY A 335 9.67 11.29 -22.17
CA GLY A 335 10.88 10.48 -22.13
C GLY A 335 11.78 10.69 -20.90
N ASP A 336 11.43 11.60 -20.00
CA ASP A 336 12.10 11.75 -18.72
C ASP A 336 11.35 10.99 -17.59
N ASP A 337 12.12 10.30 -16.77
CA ASP A 337 11.72 9.82 -15.45
C ASP A 337 12.27 10.76 -14.35
N PRO A 338 11.87 10.61 -13.08
CA PRO A 338 12.35 11.50 -12.00
C PRO A 338 13.88 11.54 -11.88
N ASP A 339 14.56 10.40 -12.07
CA ASP A 339 16.03 10.28 -12.02
C ASP A 339 16.70 11.10 -13.12
N THR A 340 16.31 10.86 -14.38
CA THR A 340 16.90 11.55 -15.54
C THR A 340 16.57 13.03 -15.57
N PHE A 341 15.35 13.39 -15.18
CA PHE A 341 14.95 14.80 -15.13
C PHE A 341 15.77 15.60 -14.13
N VAL A 342 15.91 15.09 -12.89
CA VAL A 342 16.66 15.81 -11.86
C VAL A 342 18.16 15.84 -12.17
N ALA A 343 18.71 14.80 -12.80
CA ALA A 343 20.08 14.80 -13.27
C ALA A 343 20.37 15.89 -14.31
N LYS A 344 19.38 16.22 -15.17
CA LYS A 344 19.49 17.27 -16.21
C LYS A 344 19.17 18.67 -15.69
N ALA A 345 18.09 18.81 -14.94
CA ALA A 345 17.49 20.08 -14.59
C ALA A 345 17.84 20.59 -13.17
N GLY A 346 18.38 19.72 -12.32
CA GLY A 346 18.69 19.99 -10.92
C GLY A 346 17.48 20.30 -10.05
N ALA A 347 17.72 20.69 -8.80
CA ALA A 347 16.65 21.05 -7.85
C ALA A 347 15.80 22.23 -8.35
N GLU A 348 16.40 23.26 -8.93
CA GLU A 348 15.66 24.41 -9.45
C GLU A 348 14.71 24.04 -10.60
N GLY A 349 15.15 23.14 -11.48
CA GLY A 349 14.30 22.62 -12.56
C GLY A 349 13.13 21.84 -12.01
N PHE A 350 13.38 21.03 -10.98
CA PHE A 350 12.33 20.31 -10.28
C PHE A 350 11.32 21.25 -9.62
N GLU A 351 11.77 22.28 -8.90
CA GLU A 351 10.88 23.26 -8.26
C GLU A 351 10.01 24.00 -9.28
N ARG A 352 10.55 24.33 -10.46
CA ARG A 352 9.73 24.88 -11.55
C ARG A 352 8.65 23.90 -12.03
N ALA A 353 9.00 22.62 -12.19
CA ALA A 353 8.03 21.59 -12.55
C ALA A 353 6.97 21.37 -11.46
N ALA A 354 7.38 21.37 -10.19
CA ALA A 354 6.47 21.26 -9.05
C ALA A 354 5.53 22.49 -8.96
N ALA A 355 6.02 23.69 -9.19
CA ALA A 355 5.20 24.90 -9.25
C ALA A 355 4.18 24.87 -10.40
N ALA A 356 4.56 24.30 -11.55
CA ALA A 356 3.69 24.11 -12.71
C ALA A 356 2.72 22.92 -12.59
N SER A 357 2.80 22.14 -11.49
CA SER A 357 1.91 21.01 -11.25
C SER A 357 0.45 21.45 -11.20
N ILE A 358 -0.44 20.57 -11.60
CA ILE A 358 -1.89 20.83 -11.62
C ILE A 358 -2.62 19.83 -10.73
N ASP A 359 -3.83 20.16 -10.35
CA ASP A 359 -4.72 19.28 -9.62
C ASP A 359 -4.92 17.95 -10.37
N VAL A 360 -5.01 16.84 -9.64
CA VAL A 360 -5.14 15.49 -10.21
C VAL A 360 -6.39 15.34 -11.06
N PHE A 361 -7.48 15.99 -10.69
CA PHE A 361 -8.73 15.98 -11.44
C PHE A 361 -8.63 16.77 -12.74
N ASP A 362 -8.04 17.98 -12.69
CA ASP A 362 -7.75 18.76 -13.89
C ASP A 362 -6.78 18.02 -14.84
N ARG A 363 -5.81 17.27 -14.28
CA ARG A 363 -4.93 16.41 -15.09
C ARG A 363 -5.71 15.35 -15.83
N LYS A 364 -6.67 14.72 -15.16
CA LYS A 364 -7.55 13.71 -15.75
C LYS A 364 -8.39 14.31 -16.88
N ILE A 365 -8.97 15.50 -16.65
CA ILE A 365 -9.70 16.25 -17.68
C ILE A 365 -8.81 16.59 -18.88
N GLN A 366 -7.58 17.09 -18.69
CA GLN A 366 -6.65 17.39 -19.78
C GLN A 366 -6.37 16.19 -20.67
N ILE A 367 -6.17 15.01 -20.08
CA ILE A 367 -5.91 13.78 -20.83
C ILE A 367 -7.14 13.38 -21.63
N LEU A 368 -8.33 13.46 -21.04
CA LEU A 368 -9.58 13.20 -21.76
C LEU A 368 -9.81 14.20 -22.91
N GLN A 369 -9.50 15.49 -22.70
CA GLN A 369 -9.58 16.51 -23.76
C GLN A 369 -8.61 16.23 -24.90
N ARG A 370 -7.34 15.91 -24.60
CA ARG A 370 -6.34 15.54 -25.64
C ARG A 370 -6.75 14.29 -26.41
N GLY A 371 -7.41 13.33 -25.76
CA GLY A 371 -7.95 12.12 -26.40
C GLY A 371 -9.25 12.34 -27.16
N GLY A 372 -9.78 13.58 -27.24
CA GLY A 372 -11.02 13.88 -27.96
C GLY A 372 -12.29 13.33 -27.32
N TRP A 373 -12.26 13.03 -26.01
CA TRP A 373 -13.41 12.43 -25.30
C TRP A 373 -14.60 13.39 -25.14
N PHE A 374 -14.43 14.67 -25.42
CA PHE A 374 -15.51 15.68 -25.36
C PHE A 374 -15.98 16.11 -26.75
N SER A 375 -15.64 15.38 -27.82
CA SER A 375 -15.95 15.75 -29.22
C SER A 375 -17.42 15.48 -29.61
N ASP A 376 -18.03 14.43 -29.07
CA ASP A 376 -19.39 14.03 -29.37
C ASP A 376 -20.15 13.56 -28.10
N LEU A 377 -21.48 13.41 -28.19
CA LEU A 377 -22.32 13.11 -27.02
C LEU A 377 -22.00 11.76 -26.36
N ARG A 378 -21.69 10.73 -27.17
CA ARG A 378 -21.38 9.40 -26.64
C ARG A 378 -20.06 9.44 -25.86
N ARG A 379 -19.01 9.97 -26.46
CA ARG A 379 -17.69 10.13 -25.82
C ARG A 379 -17.76 11.04 -24.58
N LYS A 380 -18.60 12.08 -24.62
CA LYS A 380 -18.85 12.92 -23.43
C LYS A 380 -19.44 12.11 -22.26
N ARG A 381 -20.40 11.21 -22.56
CA ARG A 381 -20.96 10.33 -21.53
C ARG A 381 -19.88 9.45 -20.93
N ASP A 382 -19.08 8.79 -21.77
CA ASP A 382 -17.96 7.93 -21.33
C ASP A 382 -16.93 8.73 -20.54
N ALA A 383 -16.65 9.98 -20.92
CA ALA A 383 -15.75 10.87 -20.18
C ALA A 383 -16.28 11.18 -18.77
N VAL A 384 -17.57 11.47 -18.65
CA VAL A 384 -18.24 11.69 -17.36
C VAL A 384 -18.12 10.44 -16.48
N ASP A 385 -18.35 9.24 -17.02
CA ASP A 385 -18.22 7.97 -16.29
C ASP A 385 -16.80 7.74 -15.79
N LYS A 386 -15.78 8.20 -16.51
CA LYS A 386 -14.38 8.16 -16.06
C LYS A 386 -14.05 9.20 -14.98
N LEU A 387 -14.77 10.32 -14.91
CA LEU A 387 -14.55 11.37 -13.91
C LEU A 387 -15.29 11.09 -12.58
N LEU A 388 -16.49 10.50 -12.65
CA LEU A 388 -17.33 10.23 -11.48
C LEU A 388 -16.63 9.45 -10.35
N PRO A 389 -15.79 8.43 -10.59
CA PRO A 389 -15.08 7.73 -9.51
C PRO A 389 -14.20 8.66 -8.67
N THR A 390 -13.45 9.58 -9.29
CA THR A 390 -12.60 10.55 -8.58
C THR A 390 -13.44 11.55 -7.77
N ILE A 391 -14.56 12.03 -8.31
CA ILE A 391 -15.50 12.89 -7.57
C ILE A 391 -16.06 12.14 -6.34
N ARG A 392 -16.41 10.86 -6.50
CA ARG A 392 -16.92 10.03 -5.40
C ARG A 392 -15.86 9.77 -4.33
N ALA A 393 -14.62 9.57 -4.75
CA ALA A 393 -13.48 9.35 -3.84
C ALA A 393 -13.15 10.59 -3.01
N THR A 394 -13.47 11.80 -3.49
CA THR A 394 -13.09 13.05 -2.84
C THR A 394 -13.80 13.21 -1.49
N GLY A 395 -13.02 13.15 -0.39
CA GLY A 395 -13.52 13.26 0.98
C GLY A 395 -13.86 14.72 1.39
N ASP A 396 -13.16 15.70 0.83
CA ASP A 396 -13.41 17.13 1.06
C ASP A 396 -14.64 17.59 0.27
N ARG A 397 -15.67 18.05 0.98
CA ARG A 397 -16.96 18.43 0.38
C ARG A 397 -16.84 19.62 -0.57
N VAL A 398 -16.03 20.60 -0.23
CA VAL A 398 -15.85 21.81 -1.05
C VAL A 398 -15.11 21.45 -2.34
N LEU A 399 -14.02 20.70 -2.22
CA LEU A 399 -13.26 20.23 -3.37
C LEU A 399 -14.11 19.33 -4.29
N ARG A 400 -14.92 18.46 -3.72
CA ARG A 400 -15.88 17.64 -4.47
C ARG A 400 -16.87 18.48 -5.26
N ASP A 401 -17.42 19.55 -4.65
CA ASP A 401 -18.34 20.47 -5.31
C ASP A 401 -17.65 21.20 -6.48
N MET A 402 -16.39 21.61 -6.30
CA MET A 402 -15.57 22.20 -7.36
C MET A 402 -15.35 21.22 -8.53
N TYR A 403 -15.14 19.93 -8.25
CA TYR A 403 -15.00 18.90 -9.29
C TYR A 403 -16.31 18.66 -10.05
N VAL A 404 -17.45 18.67 -9.36
CA VAL A 404 -18.79 18.61 -10.00
C VAL A 404 -18.96 19.81 -10.95
N ALA A 405 -18.67 21.03 -10.48
CA ALA A 405 -18.76 22.24 -11.28
C ALA A 405 -17.85 22.16 -12.53
N ARG A 406 -16.62 21.71 -12.34
CA ARG A 406 -15.64 21.54 -13.42
C ARG A 406 -16.09 20.50 -14.45
N THR A 407 -16.66 19.38 -14.01
CA THR A 407 -17.23 18.36 -14.90
C THR A 407 -18.41 18.91 -15.69
N SER A 408 -19.32 19.65 -15.02
CA SER A 408 -20.46 20.31 -15.66
C SER A 408 -20.03 21.23 -16.81
N GLU A 409 -18.99 22.02 -16.58
CA GLU A 409 -18.42 22.94 -17.57
C GLU A 409 -17.88 22.19 -18.80
N VAL A 410 -16.97 21.21 -18.59
CA VAL A 410 -16.26 20.56 -19.72
C VAL A 410 -17.14 19.56 -20.49
N ALA A 411 -18.08 18.88 -19.81
CA ALA A 411 -18.98 17.91 -20.43
C ALA A 411 -20.28 18.57 -20.94
N SER A 412 -20.59 19.81 -20.56
CA SER A 412 -21.85 20.49 -20.84
C SER A 412 -23.07 19.71 -20.30
N VAL A 413 -22.96 19.16 -19.09
CA VAL A 413 -23.99 18.44 -18.35
C VAL A 413 -24.39 19.27 -17.13
N SER A 414 -25.69 19.34 -16.79
CA SER A 414 -26.12 20.12 -15.63
C SER A 414 -25.58 19.54 -14.31
N ARG A 415 -25.33 20.40 -13.31
CA ARG A 415 -24.88 20.00 -11.98
C ARG A 415 -25.87 19.04 -11.32
N GLU A 416 -27.17 19.32 -11.44
CA GLU A 416 -28.23 18.49 -10.87
C GLU A 416 -28.22 17.07 -11.42
N GLN A 417 -27.91 16.91 -12.72
CA GLN A 417 -27.78 15.59 -13.32
C GLN A 417 -26.56 14.84 -12.78
N LEU A 418 -25.41 15.51 -12.66
CA LEU A 418 -24.20 14.93 -12.08
C LEU A 418 -24.41 14.54 -10.61
N GLU A 419 -25.08 15.37 -9.83
CA GLU A 419 -25.39 15.08 -8.43
C GLU A 419 -26.35 13.88 -8.29
N ARG A 420 -27.33 13.73 -9.21
CA ARG A 420 -28.18 12.53 -9.26
C ARG A 420 -27.37 11.27 -9.54
N GLU A 421 -26.49 11.28 -10.53
CA GLU A 421 -25.59 10.16 -10.84
C GLU A 421 -24.69 9.80 -9.66
N LEU A 422 -24.20 10.79 -8.93
CA LEU A 422 -23.41 10.58 -7.72
C LEU A 422 -24.25 9.98 -6.58
N ALA A 423 -25.53 10.38 -6.44
CA ALA A 423 -26.44 9.90 -5.41
C ALA A 423 -26.96 8.48 -5.67
N VAL A 424 -27.24 8.11 -6.94
CA VAL A 424 -27.70 6.76 -7.32
C VAL A 424 -26.67 5.72 -6.91
N ALA A 425 -25.40 5.91 -7.26
CA ALA A 425 -24.34 4.98 -6.90
C ALA A 425 -24.01 4.92 -5.39
N GLN A 426 -24.39 5.96 -4.61
CA GLN A 426 -24.32 5.89 -3.14
C GLN A 426 -25.46 5.04 -2.57
N ARG A 427 -26.62 5.05 -3.18
CA ARG A 427 -27.77 4.20 -2.76
C ARG A 427 -27.50 2.73 -3.07
N GLU A 428 -26.95 2.41 -4.22
CA GLU A 428 -26.58 1.03 -4.60
C GLU A 428 -25.51 0.42 -3.67
N ARG A 429 -24.64 1.23 -3.09
CA ARG A 429 -23.68 0.79 -2.05
C ARG A 429 -24.27 0.72 -0.64
N ARG A 430 -25.43 1.36 -0.41
CA ARG A 430 -26.07 1.47 0.92
C ARG A 430 -27.19 0.48 1.18
N THR A 431 -27.55 -0.39 0.28
CA THR A 431 -28.56 -1.42 0.51
C THR A 431 -27.91 -2.81 0.55
N PRO A 432 -28.19 -3.65 1.55
CA PRO A 432 -29.07 -3.46 2.70
C PRO A 432 -28.37 -3.69 4.05
N SER A 433 -28.35 -2.73 4.94
CA SER A 433 -28.16 -3.04 6.36
C SER A 433 -28.56 -1.87 7.29
N GLU A 434 -29.75 -1.32 7.12
CA GLU A 434 -30.38 -0.47 8.15
C GLU A 434 -31.91 -0.61 8.12
N THR A 435 -32.38 -1.79 8.44
CA THR A 435 -33.71 -1.94 9.09
C THR A 435 -33.49 -2.75 10.35
N GLY A 436 -33.82 -2.12 11.45
CA GLY A 436 -33.56 -2.52 12.82
C GLY A 436 -33.70 -4.03 13.10
N ALA A 437 -32.60 -4.61 13.50
CA ALA A 437 -32.56 -5.87 14.23
C ALA A 437 -32.07 -5.57 15.65
N PRO A 438 -32.60 -6.27 16.66
CA PRO A 438 -32.23 -6.07 18.07
C PRO A 438 -30.76 -6.42 18.33
N PRO A 439 -30.15 -5.97 19.45
CA PRO A 439 -28.72 -6.14 19.72
C PRO A 439 -28.35 -7.61 19.72
N VAL A 440 -27.41 -7.96 18.83
CA VAL A 440 -26.85 -9.30 18.70
C VAL A 440 -25.78 -9.48 19.77
N PRO A 441 -25.72 -10.61 20.48
CA PRO A 441 -24.67 -10.90 21.46
C PRO A 441 -23.28 -10.93 20.81
N GLU A 442 -22.27 -10.50 21.55
CA GLU A 442 -20.87 -10.51 21.14
C GLU A 442 -20.46 -11.88 20.57
N VAL A 443 -20.04 -11.88 19.31
CA VAL A 443 -19.57 -13.08 18.60
C VAL A 443 -18.09 -13.28 18.92
N PRO A 444 -17.67 -14.49 19.37
CA PRO A 444 -16.27 -14.76 19.68
C PRO A 444 -15.34 -14.51 18.49
N GLU A 445 -14.13 -13.98 18.75
CA GLU A 445 -13.09 -13.66 17.75
C GLU A 445 -12.78 -14.77 16.75
N GLU A 446 -13.00 -16.01 17.12
CA GLU A 446 -12.80 -17.20 16.28
C GLU A 446 -13.73 -17.22 15.05
N HIS A 447 -14.94 -16.66 15.16
CA HIS A 447 -15.90 -16.53 14.06
C HIS A 447 -15.54 -15.40 13.08
N ILE A 448 -14.85 -14.35 13.56
CA ILE A 448 -14.35 -13.24 12.70
C ILE A 448 -13.21 -13.77 11.83
N ARG A 449 -12.25 -14.50 12.40
CA ARG A 449 -11.16 -15.14 11.66
C ARG A 449 -11.65 -16.19 10.64
N GLN A 450 -12.73 -16.89 10.92
CA GLN A 450 -13.36 -17.83 9.96
C GLN A 450 -14.05 -17.07 8.82
N ARG A 451 -14.65 -15.90 9.07
CA ARG A 451 -15.29 -15.06 8.06
C ARG A 451 -14.28 -14.40 7.11
N GLU A 452 -13.14 -13.93 7.63
CA GLU A 452 -12.01 -13.40 6.85
C GLU A 452 -11.34 -14.48 6.00
N ARG A 453 -11.18 -15.70 6.52
CA ARG A 453 -10.69 -16.85 5.73
C ARG A 453 -11.66 -17.24 4.61
N ARG A 454 -12.98 -17.09 4.80
CA ARG A 454 -14.00 -17.33 3.76
C ARG A 454 -13.96 -16.28 2.65
N THR A 455 -13.81 -14.99 3.00
CA THR A 455 -13.74 -13.87 2.03
C THR A 455 -12.48 -13.97 1.17
N ASN A 456 -11.34 -14.30 1.76
CA ASN A 456 -10.08 -14.53 1.03
C ASN A 456 -10.15 -15.76 0.10
N ARG A 457 -10.85 -16.83 0.47
CA ARG A 457 -11.02 -18.01 -0.39
C ARG A 457 -11.91 -17.75 -1.60
N ARG A 458 -12.98 -16.93 -1.46
CA ARG A 458 -13.81 -16.51 -2.59
C ARG A 458 -13.05 -15.64 -3.58
N ALA A 459 -12.25 -14.69 -3.09
CA ALA A 459 -11.42 -13.85 -3.95
C ALA A 459 -10.34 -14.65 -4.72
N LEU A 460 -9.74 -15.67 -4.10
CA LEU A 460 -8.80 -16.58 -4.76
C LEU A 460 -9.49 -17.45 -5.83
N GLY A 461 -10.73 -17.92 -5.59
CA GLY A 461 -11.50 -18.70 -6.56
C GLY A 461 -11.82 -17.91 -7.84
N MET A 462 -12.30 -16.68 -7.71
CA MET A 462 -12.60 -15.82 -8.87
C MET A 462 -11.33 -15.50 -9.70
N ARG A 463 -10.18 -15.36 -9.05
CA ARG A 463 -8.91 -15.17 -9.75
C ARG A 463 -8.50 -16.41 -10.53
N ALA A 464 -8.74 -17.61 -10.02
CA ALA A 464 -8.43 -18.85 -10.70
C ALA A 464 -9.34 -19.07 -11.93
N GLU A 465 -10.64 -18.75 -11.85
CA GLU A 465 -11.56 -18.77 -12.97
C GLU A 465 -11.08 -17.87 -14.11
N ARG A 466 -10.72 -16.64 -13.78
CA ARG A 466 -10.21 -15.66 -14.73
C ARG A 466 -8.93 -16.13 -15.43
N GLU A 467 -7.95 -16.61 -14.65
CA GLU A 467 -6.66 -17.08 -15.20
C GLU A 467 -6.83 -18.32 -16.07
N LEU A 468 -7.73 -19.25 -15.68
CA LEU A 468 -8.03 -20.44 -16.49
C LEU A 468 -8.64 -20.03 -17.83
N VAL A 469 -9.72 -19.24 -17.84
CA VAL A 469 -10.40 -18.81 -19.06
C VAL A 469 -9.46 -18.00 -19.96
N ARG A 470 -8.70 -17.05 -19.38
CA ARG A 470 -7.71 -16.26 -20.12
C ARG A 470 -6.66 -17.14 -20.80
N THR A 471 -6.11 -18.09 -20.07
CA THR A 471 -5.07 -18.99 -20.60
C THR A 471 -5.61 -19.89 -21.70
N LEU A 472 -6.84 -20.41 -21.55
CA LEU A 472 -7.49 -21.24 -22.55
C LEU A 472 -7.88 -20.47 -23.81
N LEU A 473 -8.26 -19.19 -23.70
CA LEU A 473 -8.52 -18.33 -24.87
C LEU A 473 -7.29 -18.14 -25.77
N HIS A 474 -6.12 -17.98 -25.15
CA HIS A 474 -4.86 -17.79 -25.87
C HIS A 474 -4.18 -19.12 -26.29
N HIS A 475 -4.52 -20.24 -25.64
CA HIS A 475 -3.92 -21.54 -25.84
C HIS A 475 -4.99 -22.63 -26.00
N ARG A 476 -5.77 -22.56 -27.08
CA ARG A 476 -6.97 -23.35 -27.36
C ARG A 476 -6.75 -24.87 -27.30
N ARG A 477 -5.55 -25.35 -27.61
CA ARG A 477 -5.18 -26.78 -27.54
C ARG A 477 -5.34 -27.42 -26.14
N TYR A 478 -5.41 -26.60 -25.09
CA TYR A 478 -5.59 -27.07 -23.71
C TYR A 478 -7.05 -27.06 -23.23
N VAL A 479 -7.99 -26.64 -24.08
CA VAL A 479 -9.42 -26.57 -23.73
C VAL A 479 -9.97 -27.95 -23.43
N GLU A 480 -9.75 -28.92 -24.34
CA GLU A 480 -10.24 -30.29 -24.18
C GLU A 480 -9.67 -30.97 -22.92
N PRO A 481 -8.34 -30.99 -22.66
CA PRO A 481 -7.79 -31.51 -21.40
C PRO A 481 -8.30 -30.80 -20.13
N ALA A 482 -8.60 -29.50 -20.21
CA ALA A 482 -9.17 -28.77 -19.07
C ALA A 482 -10.64 -29.13 -18.85
N ALA A 483 -11.43 -29.27 -19.93
CA ALA A 483 -12.85 -29.63 -19.87
C ALA A 483 -13.10 -31.08 -19.38
N GLU A 484 -12.14 -31.99 -19.56
CA GLU A 484 -12.19 -33.34 -18.95
C GLU A 484 -12.08 -33.30 -17.42
N ARG A 485 -11.55 -32.24 -16.84
CA ARG A 485 -11.27 -32.13 -15.40
C ARG A 485 -12.21 -31.20 -14.65
N VAL A 486 -12.70 -30.15 -15.30
CA VAL A 486 -13.61 -29.16 -14.72
C VAL A 486 -14.77 -28.90 -15.67
N GLY A 487 -16.00 -28.97 -15.16
CA GLY A 487 -17.19 -28.59 -15.90
C GLY A 487 -17.51 -27.09 -15.75
N ALA A 488 -18.37 -26.58 -16.63
CA ALA A 488 -18.82 -25.19 -16.59
C ALA A 488 -19.51 -24.83 -15.25
N GLU A 489 -20.15 -25.79 -14.59
CA GLU A 489 -20.79 -25.64 -13.29
C GLU A 489 -19.80 -25.31 -12.17
N THR A 490 -18.51 -25.57 -12.34
CA THR A 490 -17.46 -25.30 -11.35
C THR A 490 -17.16 -23.80 -11.25
N PHE A 491 -17.54 -23.02 -12.26
CA PHE A 491 -17.34 -21.57 -12.30
C PHE A 491 -18.45 -20.85 -11.54
N ALA A 492 -18.08 -19.99 -10.60
CA ALA A 492 -19.02 -19.17 -9.83
C ALA A 492 -19.46 -17.92 -10.60
N ASP A 493 -18.55 -17.33 -11.38
CA ASP A 493 -18.84 -16.15 -12.19
C ASP A 493 -19.60 -16.52 -13.47
N PRO A 494 -20.77 -15.91 -13.74
CA PRO A 494 -21.59 -16.23 -14.92
C PRO A 494 -20.87 -15.97 -16.26
N ALA A 495 -20.05 -14.91 -16.34
CA ALA A 495 -19.37 -14.56 -17.58
C ALA A 495 -18.24 -15.55 -17.90
N TYR A 496 -17.41 -15.92 -16.91
CA TYR A 496 -16.38 -16.95 -17.10
C TYR A 496 -16.98 -18.32 -17.39
N ARG A 497 -18.10 -18.66 -16.75
CA ARG A 497 -18.86 -19.89 -17.03
C ARG A 497 -19.33 -19.94 -18.47
N ALA A 498 -19.96 -18.88 -18.96
CA ALA A 498 -20.46 -18.79 -20.34
C ALA A 498 -19.32 -18.88 -21.36
N ILE A 499 -18.22 -18.15 -21.15
CA ILE A 499 -17.05 -18.20 -22.04
C ILE A 499 -16.43 -19.60 -22.05
N PHE A 500 -16.23 -20.24 -20.88
CA PHE A 500 -15.69 -21.60 -20.79
C PHE A 500 -16.60 -22.60 -21.49
N GLN A 501 -17.91 -22.48 -21.36
CA GLN A 501 -18.87 -23.34 -22.01
C GLN A 501 -18.79 -23.24 -23.54
N GLN A 502 -18.63 -22.04 -24.09
CA GLN A 502 -18.41 -21.85 -25.52
C GLN A 502 -17.06 -22.43 -25.96
N LEU A 503 -16.00 -22.24 -25.19
CA LEU A 503 -14.69 -22.82 -25.45
C LEU A 503 -14.75 -24.35 -25.50
N ALA A 504 -15.42 -24.98 -24.55
CA ALA A 504 -15.52 -26.45 -24.43
C ALA A 504 -16.45 -27.07 -25.50
N SER A 505 -17.38 -26.28 -26.06
CA SER A 505 -18.38 -26.78 -27.05
C SER A 505 -17.93 -26.65 -28.50
N HIS A 506 -16.82 -25.96 -28.77
CA HIS A 506 -16.36 -25.66 -30.11
C HIS A 506 -14.94 -26.17 -30.36
N ASP A 507 -14.65 -26.49 -31.61
CA ASP A 507 -13.31 -26.87 -32.05
C ASP A 507 -12.29 -25.76 -31.79
N PRO A 508 -11.04 -26.09 -31.39
CA PRO A 508 -9.99 -25.11 -31.16
C PRO A 508 -9.68 -24.14 -32.32
N GLU A 509 -10.03 -24.49 -33.54
CA GLU A 509 -9.81 -23.69 -34.77
C GLU A 509 -10.94 -22.69 -35.07
N VAL A 510 -12.08 -22.76 -34.36
CA VAL A 510 -13.22 -21.84 -34.56
C VAL A 510 -12.83 -20.40 -34.22
N PRO A 511 -13.14 -19.41 -35.09
CA PRO A 511 -12.85 -18.00 -34.82
C PRO A 511 -13.52 -17.49 -33.57
N ILE A 512 -12.86 -16.56 -32.88
CA ILE A 512 -13.35 -15.99 -31.59
C ILE A 512 -14.68 -15.26 -31.77
N ASP A 513 -14.91 -14.67 -32.94
CA ASP A 513 -16.18 -13.97 -33.25
C ASP A 513 -17.38 -14.92 -33.23
N GLU A 514 -17.19 -16.17 -33.64
CA GLU A 514 -18.23 -17.20 -33.56
C GLU A 514 -18.50 -17.66 -32.13
N LEU A 515 -17.47 -17.69 -31.28
CA LEU A 515 -17.62 -17.97 -29.84
C LEU A 515 -18.31 -16.84 -29.10
N ALA A 516 -18.12 -15.60 -29.55
CA ALA A 516 -18.73 -14.41 -28.97
C ALA A 516 -20.21 -14.27 -29.30
N ALA A 517 -20.66 -14.82 -30.44
CA ALA A 517 -22.01 -14.64 -30.93
C ALA A 517 -23.13 -15.09 -29.98
N PRO A 518 -23.04 -16.22 -29.25
CA PRO A 518 -24.06 -16.65 -28.28
C PRO A 518 -23.90 -16.03 -26.88
N LEU A 519 -22.85 -15.25 -26.63
CA LEU A 519 -22.59 -14.63 -25.31
C LEU A 519 -23.44 -13.37 -25.10
N ASP A 520 -23.85 -13.13 -23.88
CA ASP A 520 -24.48 -11.87 -23.48
C ASP A 520 -23.45 -10.69 -23.48
N ALA A 521 -23.95 -9.48 -23.28
CA ALA A 521 -23.13 -8.27 -23.34
C ALA A 521 -21.99 -8.28 -22.29
N ASP A 522 -22.24 -8.83 -21.09
CA ASP A 522 -21.25 -8.88 -20.02
C ASP A 522 -20.16 -9.91 -20.32
N ALA A 523 -20.53 -11.11 -20.76
CA ALA A 523 -19.58 -12.15 -21.13
C ALA A 523 -18.76 -11.75 -22.38
N THR A 524 -19.38 -11.06 -23.35
CA THR A 524 -18.67 -10.52 -24.53
C THR A 524 -17.64 -9.47 -24.14
N PHE A 525 -17.97 -8.58 -23.21
CA PHE A 525 -17.03 -7.59 -22.68
C PHE A 525 -15.84 -8.24 -21.97
N VAL A 526 -16.11 -9.23 -21.10
CA VAL A 526 -15.08 -10.00 -20.39
C VAL A 526 -14.19 -10.77 -21.38
N LEU A 527 -14.77 -11.38 -22.42
CA LEU A 527 -14.02 -12.05 -23.48
C LEU A 527 -13.03 -11.11 -24.18
N GLN A 528 -13.47 -9.90 -24.56
CA GLN A 528 -12.63 -8.89 -25.18
C GLN A 528 -11.50 -8.44 -24.24
N GLU A 529 -11.79 -8.18 -22.96
CA GLU A 529 -10.80 -7.83 -21.95
C GLU A 529 -9.70 -8.90 -21.83
N LEU A 530 -10.11 -10.17 -21.74
CA LEU A 530 -9.17 -11.29 -21.60
C LEU A 530 -8.32 -11.52 -22.85
N MET A 531 -8.85 -11.24 -24.04
CA MET A 531 -8.13 -11.34 -25.31
C MET A 531 -7.08 -10.24 -25.50
N GLU A 532 -7.30 -9.05 -24.94
CA GLU A 532 -6.32 -7.95 -24.98
C GLU A 532 -5.12 -8.21 -24.06
N GLU A 533 -5.28 -9.02 -23.03
CA GLU A 533 -4.24 -9.32 -22.03
C GLU A 533 -3.30 -10.46 -22.48
N ARG A 534 -2.30 -10.15 -23.31
CA ARG A 534 -1.31 -11.12 -23.81
C ARG A 534 -0.09 -11.37 -22.92
N GLY A 535 0.06 -10.64 -21.79
CA GLY A 535 1.23 -10.73 -20.91
C GLY A 535 1.13 -11.83 -19.85
N GLY A 536 2.29 -12.39 -19.43
CA GLY A 536 2.38 -13.28 -18.25
C GLY A 536 2.00 -14.75 -18.49
N MET A 537 2.07 -15.25 -19.74
CA MET A 537 1.72 -16.63 -20.12
C MET A 537 2.95 -17.52 -20.39
N GLU A 538 4.04 -17.31 -19.67
CA GLU A 538 5.29 -18.06 -19.86
C GLU A 538 5.22 -19.51 -19.34
N ARG A 539 4.25 -19.82 -18.44
CA ARG A 539 4.07 -21.14 -17.81
C ARG A 539 2.63 -21.61 -17.94
N VAL A 540 2.21 -21.81 -19.17
CA VAL A 540 0.82 -22.14 -19.53
C VAL A 540 0.30 -23.36 -18.79
N GLU A 541 1.04 -24.46 -18.80
CA GLU A 541 0.62 -25.73 -18.17
C GLU A 541 0.53 -25.59 -16.65
N GLU A 542 1.51 -24.97 -16.00
CA GLU A 542 1.49 -24.72 -14.55
C GLU A 542 0.32 -23.82 -14.15
N THR A 543 -0.02 -22.81 -14.97
CA THR A 543 -1.13 -21.90 -14.71
C THR A 543 -2.48 -22.60 -14.83
N ILE A 544 -2.65 -23.43 -15.85
CA ILE A 544 -3.87 -24.24 -16.05
C ILE A 544 -4.04 -25.22 -14.88
N GLU A 545 -2.97 -25.94 -14.53
CA GLU A 545 -2.99 -26.91 -13.42
C GLU A 545 -3.34 -26.25 -12.08
N ALA A 546 -2.67 -25.15 -11.75
CA ALA A 546 -2.93 -24.38 -10.53
C ALA A 546 -4.37 -23.84 -10.48
N SER A 547 -4.89 -23.37 -11.60
CA SER A 547 -6.25 -22.83 -11.71
C SER A 547 -7.30 -23.94 -11.57
N ILE A 548 -7.12 -25.08 -12.23
CA ILE A 548 -8.01 -26.25 -12.09
C ILE A 548 -8.03 -26.75 -10.65
N ASN A 549 -6.85 -26.92 -10.04
CA ASN A 549 -6.75 -27.40 -8.65
C ASN A 549 -7.42 -26.43 -7.65
N ALA A 550 -7.32 -25.11 -7.90
CA ALA A 550 -7.99 -24.11 -7.08
C ALA A 550 -9.53 -24.19 -7.23
N LEU A 551 -10.04 -24.42 -8.43
CA LEU A 551 -11.48 -24.59 -8.69
C LEU A 551 -12.02 -25.84 -8.01
N LEU A 552 -11.36 -26.99 -8.17
CA LEU A 552 -11.76 -28.26 -7.56
C LEU A 552 -11.68 -28.20 -6.02
N SER A 553 -10.62 -27.60 -5.49
CA SER A 553 -10.45 -27.41 -4.03
C SER A 553 -11.56 -26.55 -3.42
N ARG A 554 -12.12 -25.59 -4.17
CA ARG A 554 -13.26 -24.77 -3.71
C ARG A 554 -14.51 -25.62 -3.51
N GLY A 555 -14.89 -26.44 -4.50
CA GLY A 555 -16.05 -27.34 -4.40
C GLY A 555 -15.95 -28.31 -3.24
N ILE A 556 -14.75 -28.89 -3.04
CA ILE A 556 -14.48 -29.78 -1.90
C ILE A 556 -14.60 -29.02 -0.57
N ALA A 557 -14.06 -27.80 -0.48
CA ALA A 557 -14.13 -26.99 0.74
C ALA A 557 -15.56 -26.58 1.10
N ASP A 558 -16.38 -26.25 0.09
CA ASP A 558 -17.80 -25.93 0.28
C ASP A 558 -18.58 -27.15 0.78
N ARG A 559 -18.33 -28.33 0.19
CA ARG A 559 -18.96 -29.58 0.63
C ARG A 559 -18.52 -30.03 2.03
N LEU A 560 -17.25 -29.89 2.37
CA LEU A 560 -16.75 -30.12 3.74
C LEU A 560 -17.42 -29.21 4.76
N THR A 561 -17.65 -27.94 4.39
CA THR A 561 -18.34 -26.97 5.25
C THR A 561 -19.82 -27.34 5.45
N GLU A 562 -20.47 -27.84 4.40
CA GLU A 562 -21.85 -28.32 4.47
C GLU A 562 -21.96 -29.57 5.33
N ILE A 563 -21.05 -30.55 5.18
CA ILE A 563 -20.97 -31.75 6.04
C ILE A 563 -20.80 -31.34 7.51
N ASP A 564 -19.93 -30.38 7.81
CA ASP A 564 -19.73 -29.90 9.18
C ASP A 564 -20.97 -29.24 9.78
N ARG A 565 -21.83 -28.67 8.93
CA ARG A 565 -23.12 -28.13 9.33
C ARG A 565 -24.19 -29.20 9.56
N LEU A 566 -24.15 -30.27 8.77
CA LEU A 566 -25.13 -31.35 8.82
C LEU A 566 -24.83 -32.38 9.94
N LEU A 567 -23.55 -32.64 10.22
CA LEU A 567 -23.08 -33.62 11.20
C LEU A 567 -23.75 -33.52 12.60
N PRO A 568 -23.97 -32.31 13.18
CA PRO A 568 -24.64 -32.21 14.47
C PRO A 568 -26.13 -32.54 14.42
N LEU A 569 -26.76 -32.48 13.23
CA LEU A 569 -28.20 -32.60 13.02
C LEU A 569 -28.62 -33.98 12.50
N ALA A 570 -27.66 -34.77 12.03
CA ALA A 570 -27.90 -36.04 11.35
C ALA A 570 -28.19 -37.21 12.35
N ALA A 571 -28.99 -38.17 11.94
CA ALA A 571 -29.21 -39.42 12.64
C ALA A 571 -27.96 -40.34 12.59
N ASN A 572 -27.84 -41.33 13.46
CA ASN A 572 -26.59 -42.11 13.60
C ASN A 572 -26.09 -42.75 12.30
N ASP A 573 -26.98 -43.38 11.51
CA ASP A 573 -26.60 -44.01 10.23
C ASP A 573 -26.15 -42.96 9.16
N GLU A 574 -26.77 -41.81 9.18
CA GLU A 574 -26.44 -40.67 8.28
C GLU A 574 -25.12 -40.00 8.72
N LYS A 575 -24.86 -39.97 10.03
CA LYS A 575 -23.61 -39.47 10.60
C LYS A 575 -22.40 -40.25 10.12
N ASP A 576 -22.50 -41.59 10.13
CA ASP A 576 -21.41 -42.43 9.68
C ASP A 576 -21.09 -42.24 8.19
N GLN A 577 -22.12 -42.07 7.36
CA GLN A 577 -21.96 -41.73 5.93
C GLN A 577 -21.29 -40.36 5.72
N LEU A 578 -21.73 -39.34 6.44
CA LEU A 578 -21.15 -38.00 6.37
C LEU A 578 -19.69 -37.98 6.86
N ILE A 579 -19.34 -38.75 7.89
CA ILE A 579 -17.95 -38.90 8.36
C ILE A 579 -17.08 -39.57 7.30
N LEU A 580 -17.59 -40.59 6.65
CA LEU A 580 -16.88 -41.30 5.58
C LEU A 580 -16.64 -40.40 4.37
N GLU A 581 -17.66 -39.66 3.95
CA GLU A 581 -17.58 -38.64 2.89
C GLU A 581 -16.57 -37.55 3.26
N LYS A 582 -16.60 -37.04 4.48
CA LYS A 582 -15.65 -36.04 4.97
C LYS A 582 -14.21 -36.52 4.89
N ARG A 583 -13.93 -37.76 5.30
CA ARG A 583 -12.59 -38.36 5.22
C ARG A 583 -12.12 -38.50 3.77
N ARG A 584 -12.99 -38.93 2.87
CA ARG A 584 -12.70 -39.06 1.45
C ARG A 584 -12.37 -37.69 0.84
N LEU A 585 -13.21 -36.67 1.08
CA LEU A 585 -13.01 -35.31 0.56
C LEU A 585 -11.75 -34.64 1.13
N ALA A 586 -11.42 -34.91 2.40
CA ALA A 586 -10.18 -34.41 3.00
C ALA A 586 -8.92 -35.02 2.34
N ALA A 587 -8.96 -36.30 2.04
CA ALA A 587 -7.88 -37.00 1.33
C ALA A 587 -7.75 -36.49 -0.12
N GLU A 588 -8.87 -36.24 -0.80
CA GLU A 588 -8.91 -35.66 -2.15
C GLU A 588 -8.36 -34.24 -2.19
N MET A 589 -8.71 -33.41 -1.23
CA MET A 589 -8.14 -32.05 -1.09
C MET A 589 -6.62 -32.10 -0.87
N GLN A 590 -6.13 -33.05 -0.09
CA GLN A 590 -4.69 -33.23 0.14
C GLN A 590 -3.95 -33.70 -1.14
N ALA A 591 -4.63 -34.50 -1.98
CA ALA A 591 -4.09 -34.96 -3.26
C ALA A 591 -4.01 -33.85 -4.33
N LEU A 592 -4.93 -32.89 -4.33
CA LEU A 592 -4.93 -31.73 -5.23
C LEU A 592 -3.76 -30.77 -5.01
N GLY A 593 -3.15 -30.75 -3.81
CA GLY A 593 -1.95 -29.97 -3.48
C GLY A 593 -0.63 -30.53 -4.03
N ARG A 594 -0.62 -31.67 -4.71
CA ARG A 594 0.59 -32.27 -5.30
C ARG A 594 0.54 -32.16 -6.82
N PRO A 595 1.53 -31.53 -7.50
CA PRO A 595 1.54 -31.42 -8.95
C PRO A 595 1.61 -32.82 -9.60
N ARG A 596 0.57 -33.18 -10.34
CA ARG A 596 0.50 -34.41 -11.14
C ARG A 596 0.65 -34.07 -12.62
N TRP A 597 1.86 -33.73 -13.08
CA TRP A 597 2.17 -33.83 -14.50
C TRP A 597 3.28 -34.85 -14.69
N LYS A 598 2.91 -36.04 -15.16
CA LYS A 598 3.82 -36.97 -15.85
C LYS A 598 3.58 -36.78 -17.34
N HIS A 599 4.64 -36.38 -18.03
CA HIS A 599 4.85 -36.27 -19.45
C HIS A 599 3.80 -36.97 -20.34
N PHE A 600 3.04 -36.19 -21.11
CA PHE A 600 2.48 -36.66 -22.35
C PHE A 600 3.61 -36.66 -23.41
N ASN A 601 4.31 -37.78 -23.52
CA ASN A 601 5.16 -38.04 -24.67
C ASN A 601 4.26 -38.23 -25.90
N SER A 602 4.39 -37.31 -26.85
CA SER A 602 3.94 -37.44 -28.18
C SER A 602 4.58 -38.69 -28.85
N THR A 603 3.84 -39.77 -28.93
CA THR A 603 4.05 -40.81 -29.95
C THR A 603 2.79 -40.87 -30.79
N ARG A 604 2.81 -40.10 -31.86
CA ARG A 604 2.22 -40.53 -33.15
C ARG A 604 2.88 -39.72 -34.25
N THR A 605 3.54 -40.50 -35.10
CA THR A 605 4.08 -40.25 -36.41
C THR A 605 3.29 -39.28 -37.26
#